data_090343d3f28c18292e86c6f84f496e31
#
_entry.id   090343d3f28c18292e86c6f84f496e31
#
_cell.length_a   1.000
_cell.length_b   1.000
_cell.length_c   1.000
_cell.angle_alpha   90.00
_cell.angle_beta   90.00
_cell.angle_gamma   90.00
#
_symmetry.space_group_name_H-M   'P 1'
#
loop_
_entity.id
_entity.type
_entity.pdbx_description
1 polymer ?
#
loop_
_entity_poly.entity_id
_entity_poly.type
_entity_poly.pdbx_seq_one_letter_code
_entity_poly.pdbx_strand_id
1 'polypeptide(L)'
;MGKLEGAQELFEGRHFDREVIILCVRWYLRFKLSLRDLVEMMAERGLSMAHTTILRWVQRYAPEFEKRWGRFARPVGRSWRVDETYVKIRGEWCYLYRAVDRVGRTVDFRLSARRNVAAAKAFFRKAIKGQQRAPQTITLDGYAASHRAVRELKANGSLPADTKLRSSKYLNNLIEQDHRSVKQRIAVMLGLKRFQNAAITIAGIELMHRIRKGQFGLGRLGVQGGAAPAVWNAVLGV
;
A
#
# COMPACT_ATOMS: atom_id res chain seq x y z
N MET A 1 17.87 9.92 -7.09
CA MET A 1 16.51 9.54 -7.57
C MET A 1 16.67 9.14 -9.04
N GLY A 2 16.58 7.84 -9.37
CA GLY A 2 16.72 7.39 -10.77
C GLY A 2 15.63 8.01 -11.64
N LYS A 3 16.00 8.35 -12.87
CA LYS A 3 15.08 8.82 -13.91
C LYS A 3 13.99 7.76 -14.11
N LEU A 4 12.71 8.13 -14.11
CA LEU A 4 11.63 7.19 -14.43
C LEU A 4 11.69 6.90 -15.93
N GLU A 5 11.64 5.62 -16.29
CA GLU A 5 11.43 5.21 -17.69
C GLU A 5 10.15 5.87 -18.22
N GLY A 6 10.13 6.25 -19.50
CA GLY A 6 8.91 6.75 -20.12
C GLY A 6 7.76 5.74 -20.03
N ALA A 7 6.52 6.18 -20.14
CA ALA A 7 5.39 5.24 -20.08
C ALA A 7 5.43 4.21 -21.22
N GLN A 8 5.98 4.58 -22.38
CA GLN A 8 6.17 3.68 -23.50
C GLN A 8 7.24 2.63 -23.19
N GLU A 9 8.41 3.04 -22.69
CA GLU A 9 9.52 2.15 -22.31
C GLU A 9 9.11 1.12 -21.25
N LEU A 10 8.22 1.49 -20.30
CA LEU A 10 7.74 0.59 -19.24
C LEU A 10 7.02 -0.66 -19.78
N PHE A 11 6.31 -0.51 -20.91
CA PHE A 11 5.49 -1.57 -21.52
C PHE A 11 6.05 -2.07 -22.85
N GLU A 12 7.20 -1.58 -23.30
CA GLU A 12 7.82 -1.95 -24.55
C GLU A 12 8.16 -3.45 -24.60
N GLY A 13 8.04 -4.05 -25.79
CA GLY A 13 8.30 -5.47 -26.02
C GLY A 13 7.30 -6.42 -25.34
N ARG A 14 6.11 -5.94 -24.93
CA ARG A 14 5.08 -6.79 -24.37
C ARG A 14 4.12 -7.29 -25.44
N HIS A 15 3.73 -8.56 -25.30
CA HIS A 15 2.76 -9.20 -26.20
C HIS A 15 1.35 -8.58 -26.09
N PHE A 16 1.00 -8.06 -24.90
CA PHE A 16 -0.30 -7.43 -24.62
C PHE A 16 -0.16 -5.92 -24.52
N ASP A 17 -1.20 -5.23 -24.98
CA ASP A 17 -1.29 -3.79 -24.90
C ASP A 17 -1.18 -3.29 -23.45
N ARG A 18 -0.54 -2.13 -23.28
CA ARG A 18 -0.36 -1.51 -21.96
C ARG A 18 -1.68 -1.33 -21.19
N GLU A 19 -2.77 -1.04 -21.91
CA GLU A 19 -4.08 -0.84 -21.29
C GLU A 19 -4.64 -2.12 -20.68
N VAL A 20 -4.45 -3.25 -21.36
CA VAL A 20 -4.81 -4.58 -20.84
C VAL A 20 -3.99 -4.92 -19.60
N ILE A 21 -2.68 -4.65 -19.62
CA ILE A 21 -1.78 -4.89 -18.48
C ILE A 21 -2.21 -4.03 -17.29
N ILE A 22 -2.39 -2.72 -17.49
CA ILE A 22 -2.82 -1.79 -16.45
C ILE A 22 -4.18 -2.20 -15.88
N LEU A 23 -5.12 -2.58 -16.72
CA LEU A 23 -6.45 -3.00 -16.34
C LEU A 23 -6.40 -4.23 -15.44
N CYS A 24 -5.72 -5.30 -15.87
CA CYS A 24 -5.59 -6.55 -15.12
C CYS A 24 -4.91 -6.31 -13.76
N VAL A 25 -3.79 -5.57 -13.73
CA VAL A 25 -3.08 -5.27 -12.48
C VAL A 25 -3.97 -4.46 -11.54
N ARG A 26 -4.62 -3.42 -12.04
CA ARG A 26 -5.57 -2.60 -11.27
C ARG A 26 -6.71 -3.43 -10.70
N TRP A 27 -7.36 -4.24 -11.53
CA TRP A 27 -8.49 -5.05 -11.11
C TRP A 27 -8.07 -6.08 -10.07
N TYR A 28 -6.96 -6.76 -10.29
CA TYR A 28 -6.43 -7.69 -9.31
C TYR A 28 -6.14 -7.04 -7.95
N LEU A 29 -5.57 -5.84 -7.92
CA LEU A 29 -5.22 -5.15 -6.68
C LEU A 29 -6.42 -4.50 -5.99
N ARG A 30 -7.45 -4.12 -6.73
CA ARG A 30 -8.60 -3.35 -6.23
C ARG A 30 -9.79 -4.21 -5.84
N PHE A 31 -10.17 -5.13 -6.71
CA PHE A 31 -11.42 -5.90 -6.58
C PHE A 31 -11.16 -7.26 -5.95
N LYS A 32 -12.20 -7.90 -5.40
CA LYS A 32 -12.14 -9.24 -4.83
C LYS A 32 -12.15 -10.31 -5.93
N LEU A 33 -11.24 -10.17 -6.90
CA LEU A 33 -11.07 -11.09 -8.03
C LEU A 33 -9.84 -11.96 -7.82
N SER A 34 -9.95 -13.24 -8.09
CA SER A 34 -8.80 -14.13 -8.20
C SER A 34 -8.07 -13.88 -9.55
N LEU A 35 -6.89 -14.45 -9.70
CA LEU A 35 -6.22 -14.43 -11.01
C LEU A 35 -6.97 -15.25 -12.07
N ARG A 36 -7.73 -16.26 -11.65
CA ARG A 36 -8.54 -17.10 -12.55
C ARG A 36 -9.76 -16.35 -13.05
N ASP A 37 -10.46 -15.64 -12.15
CA ASP A 37 -11.59 -14.78 -12.56
C ASP A 37 -11.14 -13.77 -13.62
N LEU A 38 -9.95 -13.18 -13.46
CA LEU A 38 -9.41 -12.25 -14.44
C LEU A 38 -9.06 -12.91 -15.77
N VAL A 39 -8.57 -14.14 -15.76
CA VAL A 39 -8.33 -14.90 -16.99
C VAL A 39 -9.65 -15.16 -17.73
N GLU A 40 -10.68 -15.56 -17.03
CA GLU A 40 -12.03 -15.78 -17.58
C GLU A 40 -12.60 -14.47 -18.16
N MET A 41 -12.57 -13.38 -17.39
CA MET A 41 -13.01 -12.05 -17.85
C MET A 41 -12.25 -11.54 -19.07
N MET A 42 -10.97 -11.90 -19.24
CA MET A 42 -10.20 -11.52 -20.43
C MET A 42 -10.52 -12.44 -21.61
N ALA A 43 -10.77 -13.74 -21.37
CA ALA A 43 -11.18 -14.66 -22.42
C ALA A 43 -12.52 -14.27 -23.06
N GLU A 44 -13.50 -13.78 -22.28
CA GLU A 44 -14.75 -13.20 -22.79
C GLU A 44 -14.54 -12.02 -23.75
N ARG A 45 -13.37 -11.39 -23.73
CA ARG A 45 -12.96 -10.27 -24.61
C ARG A 45 -12.00 -10.70 -25.70
N GLY A 46 -11.90 -12.01 -25.95
CA GLY A 46 -11.00 -12.57 -26.96
C GLY A 46 -9.52 -12.54 -26.58
N LEU A 47 -9.19 -12.28 -25.32
CA LEU A 47 -7.80 -12.21 -24.84
C LEU A 47 -7.43 -13.46 -24.05
N SER A 48 -6.67 -14.37 -24.67
CA SER A 48 -6.16 -15.58 -24.01
C SER A 48 -4.86 -15.32 -23.26
N MET A 49 -4.83 -15.60 -21.97
CA MET A 49 -3.63 -15.45 -21.13
C MET A 49 -3.61 -16.39 -19.93
N ALA A 50 -2.42 -16.76 -19.49
CA ALA A 50 -2.27 -17.56 -18.28
C ALA A 50 -2.39 -16.68 -17.01
N HIS A 51 -2.97 -17.24 -15.94
CA HIS A 51 -3.02 -16.55 -14.63
C HIS A 51 -1.65 -16.14 -14.08
N THR A 52 -0.60 -16.90 -14.42
CA THR A 52 0.80 -16.57 -14.06
C THR A 52 1.31 -15.33 -14.79
N THR A 53 0.80 -15.04 -15.98
CA THR A 53 1.11 -13.81 -16.72
C THR A 53 0.61 -12.58 -15.96
N ILE A 54 -0.65 -12.60 -15.51
CA ILE A 54 -1.21 -11.51 -14.68
C ILE A 54 -0.42 -11.37 -13.37
N LEU A 55 -0.05 -12.49 -12.71
CA LEU A 55 0.76 -12.44 -11.50
C LEU A 55 2.13 -11.79 -11.74
N ARG A 56 2.81 -12.13 -12.86
CA ARG A 56 4.08 -11.49 -13.22
C ARG A 56 3.91 -9.99 -13.48
N TRP A 57 2.80 -9.57 -14.09
CA TRP A 57 2.49 -8.16 -14.27
C TRP A 57 2.30 -7.45 -12.94
N VAL A 58 1.55 -8.04 -12.00
CA VAL A 58 1.41 -7.47 -10.65
C VAL A 58 2.77 -7.28 -9.99
N GLN A 59 3.64 -8.30 -10.02
CA GLN A 59 4.97 -8.23 -9.41
C GLN A 59 5.87 -7.18 -10.07
N ARG A 60 5.78 -7.01 -11.38
CA ARG A 60 6.60 -6.05 -12.14
C ARG A 60 6.07 -4.63 -12.00
N TYR A 61 4.77 -4.44 -12.17
CA TYR A 61 4.21 -3.09 -12.37
C TYR A 61 3.67 -2.46 -11.08
N ALA A 62 3.29 -3.20 -10.06
CA ALA A 62 2.80 -2.60 -8.82
C ALA A 62 3.82 -1.65 -8.17
N PRO A 63 5.14 -1.97 -8.10
CA PRO A 63 6.15 -1.04 -7.59
C PRO A 63 6.28 0.24 -8.44
N GLU A 64 6.21 0.11 -9.76
CA GLU A 64 6.27 1.27 -10.68
C GLU A 64 5.01 2.15 -10.54
N PHE A 65 3.85 1.54 -10.37
CA PHE A 65 2.61 2.26 -10.11
C PHE A 65 2.70 3.03 -8.79
N GLU A 66 3.18 2.38 -7.72
CA GLU A 66 3.38 3.03 -6.42
C GLU A 66 4.31 4.24 -6.53
N LYS A 67 5.44 4.09 -7.23
CA LYS A 67 6.43 5.15 -7.44
C LYS A 67 5.85 6.34 -8.20
N ARG A 68 5.11 6.10 -9.29
CA ARG A 68 4.50 7.15 -10.12
C ARG A 68 3.37 7.87 -9.40
N TRP A 69 2.45 7.14 -8.79
CA TRP A 69 1.39 7.71 -7.96
C TRP A 69 1.93 8.47 -6.75
N GLY A 70 3.03 8.00 -6.15
CA GLY A 70 3.68 8.65 -5.03
C GLY A 70 4.06 10.11 -5.28
N ARG A 71 4.34 10.49 -6.52
CA ARG A 71 4.66 11.88 -6.94
C ARG A 71 3.48 12.85 -6.73
N PHE A 72 2.27 12.34 -6.68
CA PHE A 72 1.04 13.12 -6.50
C PHE A 72 0.47 12.96 -5.08
N ALA A 73 1.18 12.30 -4.17
CA ALA A 73 0.70 12.05 -2.81
C ALA A 73 0.46 13.37 -2.06
N ARG A 74 -0.72 13.49 -1.43
CA ARG A 74 -1.03 14.60 -0.55
C ARG A 74 -0.52 14.34 0.86
N PRO A 75 -0.04 15.36 1.57
CA PRO A 75 0.34 15.22 2.97
C PRO A 75 -0.82 14.70 3.83
N VAL A 76 -0.51 13.85 4.81
CA VAL A 76 -1.45 13.36 5.80
C VAL A 76 -1.38 14.16 7.10
N GLY A 77 -2.36 14.00 7.98
CA GLY A 77 -2.39 14.63 9.29
C GLY A 77 -1.25 14.13 10.20
N ARG A 78 -0.88 14.93 11.21
CA ARG A 78 0.21 14.62 12.17
C ARG A 78 -0.26 13.86 13.42
N SER A 79 -1.53 13.48 13.52
CA SER A 79 -2.03 12.60 14.58
C SER A 79 -2.25 11.22 13.99
N TRP A 80 -1.36 10.28 14.35
CA TRP A 80 -1.34 8.94 13.80
C TRP A 80 -1.96 7.92 14.75
N ARG A 81 -2.74 7.03 14.22
CA ARG A 81 -3.22 5.81 14.87
C ARG A 81 -2.49 4.66 14.23
N VAL A 82 -1.83 3.85 15.05
CA VAL A 82 -0.95 2.77 14.58
C VAL A 82 -1.41 1.47 15.22
N ASP A 83 -1.51 0.45 14.39
CA ASP A 83 -1.87 -0.89 14.80
C ASP A 83 -1.24 -1.93 13.87
N GLU A 84 -1.16 -3.18 14.33
CA GLU A 84 -0.69 -4.30 13.55
C GLU A 84 -1.82 -5.30 13.28
N THR A 85 -1.80 -5.87 12.08
CA THR A 85 -2.66 -6.99 11.74
C THR A 85 -1.87 -8.17 11.18
N TYR A 86 -2.48 -9.34 11.17
CA TYR A 86 -1.84 -10.58 10.75
C TYR A 86 -2.12 -10.87 9.26
N VAL A 87 -1.10 -11.36 8.56
CA VAL A 87 -1.17 -11.86 7.19
C VAL A 87 -0.45 -13.20 7.12
N LYS A 88 -1.11 -14.24 6.57
CA LYS A 88 -0.50 -15.57 6.43
C LYS A 88 0.26 -15.64 5.11
N ILE A 89 1.56 -15.94 5.17
CA ILE A 89 2.44 -16.09 4.00
C ILE A 89 3.13 -17.45 4.10
N ARG A 90 2.94 -18.31 3.11
CA ARG A 90 3.48 -19.68 3.08
C ARG A 90 3.16 -20.49 4.35
N GLY A 91 1.98 -20.28 4.92
CA GLY A 91 1.61 -20.93 6.18
C GLY A 91 2.07 -20.21 7.45
N GLU A 92 3.03 -19.30 7.37
CA GLU A 92 3.61 -18.57 8.48
C GLU A 92 2.88 -17.23 8.73
N TRP A 93 2.69 -16.86 10.00
CA TRP A 93 2.11 -15.58 10.38
C TRP A 93 3.14 -14.46 10.25
N CYS A 94 2.83 -13.50 9.39
CA CYS A 94 3.54 -12.23 9.25
C CYS A 94 2.66 -11.09 9.77
N TYR A 95 3.27 -9.94 9.98
CA TYR A 95 2.65 -8.79 10.64
C TYR A 95 2.65 -7.59 9.69
N LEU A 96 1.48 -7.02 9.46
CA LEU A 96 1.32 -5.80 8.69
C LEU A 96 1.10 -4.64 9.64
N TYR A 97 2.17 -3.87 9.89
CA TYR A 97 2.12 -2.59 10.59
C TYR A 97 1.45 -1.56 9.71
N ARG A 98 0.55 -0.79 10.26
CA ARG A 98 -0.14 0.27 9.52
C ARG A 98 -0.35 1.49 10.40
N ALA A 99 -0.35 2.66 9.77
CA ALA A 99 -0.75 3.91 10.39
C ALA A 99 -1.76 4.64 9.54
N VAL A 100 -2.76 5.23 10.17
CA VAL A 100 -3.73 6.15 9.56
C VAL A 100 -3.75 7.46 10.34
N ASP A 101 -4.08 8.57 9.68
CA ASP A 101 -4.28 9.83 10.36
C ASP A 101 -5.68 9.92 11.00
N ARG A 102 -5.97 11.06 11.65
CA ARG A 102 -7.24 11.28 12.35
C ARG A 102 -8.48 11.14 11.47
N VAL A 103 -8.35 11.41 10.17
CA VAL A 103 -9.46 11.30 9.19
C VAL A 103 -9.43 10.00 8.39
N GLY A 104 -8.59 9.05 8.78
CA GLY A 104 -8.51 7.72 8.16
C GLY A 104 -7.64 7.64 6.91
N ARG A 105 -6.88 8.68 6.56
CA ARG A 105 -5.93 8.60 5.45
C ARG A 105 -4.75 7.73 5.84
N THR A 106 -4.33 6.84 4.94
CA THR A 106 -3.17 5.98 5.16
C THR A 106 -1.90 6.82 5.25
N VAL A 107 -1.20 6.74 6.37
CA VAL A 107 0.11 7.36 6.59
C VAL A 107 1.19 6.50 5.94
N ASP A 108 1.30 5.26 6.38
CA ASP A 108 2.23 4.27 5.84
C ASP A 108 1.85 2.85 6.32
N PHE A 109 2.50 1.85 5.73
CA PHE A 109 2.37 0.44 6.09
C PHE A 109 3.73 -0.26 5.95
N ARG A 110 3.92 -1.37 6.64
CA ARG A 110 5.11 -2.23 6.53
C ARG A 110 4.77 -3.67 6.85
N LEU A 111 5.08 -4.58 5.92
CA LEU A 111 5.05 -6.01 6.18
C LEU A 111 6.33 -6.42 6.91
N SER A 112 6.20 -7.26 7.93
CA SER A 112 7.30 -7.79 8.73
C SER A 112 7.07 -9.26 9.05
N ALA A 113 8.12 -10.06 9.01
CA ALA A 113 8.08 -11.46 9.48
C ALA A 113 8.04 -11.55 11.01
N ARG A 114 8.40 -10.49 11.71
CA ARG A 114 8.47 -10.46 13.18
C ARG A 114 7.62 -9.35 13.77
N ARG A 115 7.04 -9.61 14.94
CA ARG A 115 6.33 -8.63 15.78
C ARG A 115 7.18 -8.32 17.00
N ASN A 116 8.10 -7.37 16.87
CA ASN A 116 9.01 -6.99 17.94
C ASN A 116 9.38 -5.50 17.87
N VAL A 117 10.15 -5.03 18.84
CA VAL A 117 10.61 -3.63 18.93
C VAL A 117 11.35 -3.18 17.66
N ALA A 118 12.22 -4.04 17.10
CA ALA A 118 13.00 -3.71 15.91
C ALA A 118 12.08 -3.50 14.67
N ALA A 119 11.09 -4.37 14.50
CA ALA A 119 10.10 -4.25 13.42
C ALA A 119 9.25 -2.98 13.56
N ALA A 120 8.79 -2.67 14.77
CA ALA A 120 8.05 -1.43 15.06
C ALA A 120 8.91 -0.19 14.80
N LYS A 121 10.18 -0.16 15.24
CA LYS A 121 11.11 0.93 14.95
C LYS A 121 11.34 1.11 13.46
N ALA A 122 11.51 0.01 12.71
CA ALA A 122 11.68 0.06 11.26
C ALA A 122 10.44 0.61 10.56
N PHE A 123 9.23 0.28 11.04
CA PHE A 123 7.99 0.86 10.56
C PHE A 123 7.91 2.36 10.80
N PHE A 124 8.13 2.82 12.04
CA PHE A 124 8.08 4.26 12.36
C PHE A 124 9.10 5.07 11.57
N ARG A 125 10.35 4.59 11.44
CA ARG A 125 11.38 5.25 10.63
C ARG A 125 10.96 5.39 9.17
N LYS A 126 10.38 4.32 8.59
CA LYS A 126 9.85 4.34 7.23
C LYS A 126 8.74 5.38 7.09
N ALA A 127 7.77 5.39 8.01
CA ALA A 127 6.64 6.30 7.98
C ALA A 127 7.07 7.77 8.12
N ILE A 128 7.98 8.08 9.05
CA ILE A 128 8.51 9.43 9.25
C ILE A 128 9.26 9.90 7.99
N LYS A 129 10.13 9.05 7.44
CA LYS A 129 10.87 9.35 6.21
C LYS A 129 9.93 9.59 5.03
N GLY A 130 8.92 8.75 4.86
CA GLY A 130 7.94 8.84 3.76
C GLY A 130 7.08 10.11 3.84
N GLN A 131 6.73 10.54 5.05
CA GLN A 131 5.93 11.76 5.27
C GLN A 131 6.79 13.03 5.34
N GLN A 132 8.13 12.92 5.45
CA GLN A 132 9.07 14.04 5.63
C GLN A 132 8.72 14.94 6.83
N ARG A 133 7.86 14.47 7.73
CA ARG A 133 7.32 15.20 8.87
C ARG A 133 7.06 14.23 10.01
N ALA A 134 7.54 14.55 11.19
CA ALA A 134 7.26 13.77 12.39
C ALA A 134 5.80 13.97 12.84
N PRO A 135 5.16 12.93 13.41
CA PRO A 135 3.85 13.06 14.03
C PRO A 135 3.91 13.91 15.30
N GLN A 136 2.84 14.64 15.58
CA GLN A 136 2.62 15.31 16.87
C GLN A 136 2.05 14.36 17.92
N THR A 137 1.24 13.39 17.46
CA THR A 137 0.62 12.42 18.34
C THR A 137 0.66 11.04 17.69
N ILE A 138 1.05 10.04 18.46
CA ILE A 138 0.95 8.62 18.10
C ILE A 138 0.01 7.96 19.10
N THR A 139 -1.05 7.33 18.59
CA THR A 139 -1.97 6.50 19.37
C THR A 139 -1.71 5.05 19.03
N LEU A 140 -1.45 4.24 20.05
CA LEU A 140 -1.20 2.81 19.96
C LEU A 140 -2.28 2.03 20.72
N ASP A 141 -2.39 0.74 20.42
CA ASP A 141 -3.02 -0.22 21.31
C ASP A 141 -2.13 -0.52 22.55
N GLY A 142 -2.49 -1.53 23.33
CA GLY A 142 -1.72 -1.95 24.51
C GLY A 142 -0.44 -2.73 24.22
N TYR A 143 -0.01 -2.89 22.96
CA TYR A 143 1.14 -3.74 22.63
C TYR A 143 2.48 -3.11 23.04
N ALA A 144 3.12 -3.73 24.03
CA ALA A 144 4.31 -3.20 24.71
C ALA A 144 5.50 -2.91 23.78
N ALA A 145 5.71 -3.73 22.74
CA ALA A 145 6.83 -3.54 21.82
C ALA A 145 6.70 -2.26 20.97
N SER A 146 5.48 -1.90 20.54
CA SER A 146 5.22 -0.66 19.80
C SER A 146 5.42 0.57 20.70
N HIS A 147 4.97 0.51 21.96
CA HIS A 147 5.24 1.55 22.97
C HIS A 147 6.72 1.72 23.25
N ARG A 148 7.45 0.61 23.44
CA ARG A 148 8.90 0.63 23.64
C ARG A 148 9.63 1.22 22.44
N ALA A 149 9.23 0.84 21.21
CA ALA A 149 9.81 1.38 19.99
C ALA A 149 9.69 2.90 19.90
N VAL A 150 8.52 3.48 20.23
CA VAL A 150 8.31 4.94 20.24
C VAL A 150 9.19 5.60 21.31
N ARG A 151 9.26 5.06 22.54
CA ARG A 151 10.14 5.59 23.58
C ARG A 151 11.61 5.61 23.17
N GLU A 152 12.11 4.51 22.60
CA GLU A 152 13.48 4.41 22.11
C GLU A 152 13.76 5.35 20.94
N LEU A 153 12.78 5.58 20.04
CA LEU A 153 12.92 6.55 18.93
C LEU A 153 12.92 8.01 19.41
N LYS A 154 12.23 8.31 20.51
CA LYS A 154 12.31 9.62 21.17
C LYS A 154 13.67 9.79 21.83
N ALA A 155 14.14 8.80 22.59
CA ALA A 155 15.39 8.82 23.31
C ALA A 155 16.63 9.03 22.38
N ASN A 156 16.57 8.46 21.14
CA ASN A 156 17.67 8.61 20.16
C ASN A 156 17.46 9.75 19.15
N GLY A 157 16.48 10.64 19.36
CA GLY A 157 16.23 11.80 18.51
C GLY A 157 15.57 11.50 17.15
N SER A 158 15.23 10.23 16.84
CA SER A 158 14.52 9.88 15.59
C SER A 158 13.07 10.34 15.58
N LEU A 159 12.49 10.58 16.76
CA LEU A 159 11.20 11.23 16.98
C LEU A 159 11.39 12.44 17.88
N PRO A 160 10.71 13.57 17.65
CA PRO A 160 10.74 14.71 18.56
C PRO A 160 10.34 14.34 19.98
N ALA A 161 10.99 14.90 20.96
CA ALA A 161 10.74 14.63 22.38
C ALA A 161 9.30 15.01 22.81
N ASP A 162 8.74 16.05 22.16
CA ASP A 162 7.39 16.55 22.39
C ASP A 162 6.28 15.72 21.73
N THR A 163 6.62 14.74 20.88
CA THR A 163 5.62 13.84 20.29
C THR A 163 4.81 13.14 21.39
N LYS A 164 3.51 13.38 21.40
CA LYS A 164 2.59 12.79 22.39
C LYS A 164 2.34 11.32 22.09
N LEU A 165 2.63 10.44 23.04
CA LEU A 165 2.29 9.02 22.98
C LEU A 165 1.00 8.77 23.78
N ARG A 166 0.00 8.19 23.13
CA ARG A 166 -1.28 7.81 23.74
C ARG A 166 -1.49 6.31 23.64
N SER A 167 -2.04 5.72 24.68
CA SER A 167 -2.56 4.35 24.64
C SER A 167 -4.08 4.40 24.70
N SER A 168 -4.75 3.76 23.76
CA SER A 168 -6.20 3.72 23.71
C SER A 168 -6.72 2.50 22.96
N LYS A 169 -7.40 1.63 23.68
CA LYS A 169 -8.07 0.46 23.10
C LYS A 169 -9.28 0.85 22.24
N TYR A 170 -9.97 1.95 22.58
CA TYR A 170 -11.22 2.37 21.92
C TYR A 170 -11.05 3.29 20.71
N LEU A 171 -9.89 3.91 20.53
CA LEU A 171 -9.64 4.79 19.38
C LEU A 171 -9.18 4.05 18.11
N ASN A 172 -9.12 2.73 18.16
CA ASN A 172 -8.61 1.90 17.07
C ASN A 172 -9.66 1.49 16.03
N ASN A 173 -10.95 1.75 16.27
CA ASN A 173 -12.02 1.39 15.30
C ASN A 173 -11.73 1.87 13.87
N LEU A 174 -11.11 3.05 13.72
CA LEU A 174 -10.79 3.61 12.42
C LEU A 174 -9.72 2.79 11.68
N ILE A 175 -8.67 2.37 12.38
CA ILE A 175 -7.59 1.56 11.78
C ILE A 175 -8.01 0.09 11.63
N GLU A 176 -8.88 -0.43 12.51
CA GLU A 176 -9.46 -1.77 12.37
C GLU A 176 -10.33 -1.88 11.12
N GLN A 177 -11.17 -0.88 10.84
CA GLN A 177 -11.93 -0.82 9.60
C GLN A 177 -11.00 -0.77 8.37
N ASP A 178 -9.89 -0.06 8.50
CA ASP A 178 -8.89 0.06 7.46
C ASP A 178 -8.16 -1.28 7.21
N HIS A 179 -7.86 -2.06 8.25
CA HIS A 179 -7.34 -3.43 8.15
C HIS A 179 -8.30 -4.36 7.40
N ARG A 180 -9.61 -4.24 7.64
CA ARG A 180 -10.63 -5.07 6.99
C ARG A 180 -10.54 -4.97 5.46
N SER A 181 -10.31 -3.79 4.93
CA SER A 181 -10.17 -3.56 3.49
C SER A 181 -9.04 -4.39 2.87
N VAL A 182 -7.88 -4.42 3.51
CA VAL A 182 -6.72 -5.20 3.04
C VAL A 182 -6.95 -6.71 3.23
N LYS A 183 -7.46 -7.12 4.40
CA LYS A 183 -7.77 -8.53 4.68
C LYS A 183 -8.77 -9.13 3.68
N GLN A 184 -9.85 -8.41 3.39
CA GLN A 184 -10.86 -8.86 2.42
C GLN A 184 -10.27 -9.04 1.02
N ARG A 185 -9.29 -8.21 0.65
CA ARG A 185 -8.63 -8.34 -0.64
C ARG A 185 -7.67 -9.53 -0.67
N ILE A 186 -6.93 -9.78 0.39
CA ILE A 186 -6.01 -10.92 0.49
C ILE A 186 -6.75 -12.26 0.57
N ALA A 187 -7.93 -12.28 1.19
CA ALA A 187 -8.70 -13.51 1.40
C ALA A 187 -9.03 -14.30 0.11
N VAL A 188 -9.23 -13.59 -1.02
CA VAL A 188 -9.51 -14.22 -2.33
C VAL A 188 -8.25 -14.57 -3.13
N MET A 189 -7.09 -14.15 -2.65
CA MET A 189 -5.81 -14.52 -3.25
C MET A 189 -5.36 -15.86 -2.67
N LEU A 190 -5.54 -16.96 -3.32
CA LEU A 190 -5.25 -18.35 -2.91
C LEU A 190 -3.87 -18.57 -2.22
N GLY A 191 -3.56 -17.71 -1.26
CA GLY A 191 -2.35 -17.67 -0.45
C GLY A 191 -1.20 -16.90 -1.07
N LEU A 192 -0.46 -16.25 -0.20
CA LEU A 192 0.79 -15.56 -0.52
C LEU A 192 1.95 -16.53 -0.26
N LYS A 193 2.69 -16.91 -1.32
CA LYS A 193 3.71 -17.99 -1.24
C LYS A 193 5.13 -17.50 -0.92
N ARG A 194 5.46 -16.24 -1.18
CA ARG A 194 6.79 -15.65 -0.95
C ARG A 194 6.66 -14.28 -0.31
N PHE A 195 7.47 -14.02 0.70
CA PHE A 195 7.42 -12.75 1.46
C PHE A 195 7.59 -11.51 0.57
N GLN A 196 8.57 -11.53 -0.34
CA GLN A 196 8.81 -10.41 -1.26
C GLN A 196 7.61 -10.16 -2.18
N ASN A 197 7.05 -11.22 -2.78
CA ASN A 197 5.88 -11.12 -3.65
C ASN A 197 4.65 -10.62 -2.87
N ALA A 198 4.49 -11.08 -1.63
CA ALA A 198 3.44 -10.61 -0.73
C ALA A 198 3.60 -9.12 -0.43
N ALA A 199 4.82 -8.66 -0.14
CA ALA A 199 5.10 -7.25 0.12
C ALA A 199 4.73 -6.37 -1.09
N ILE A 200 5.09 -6.77 -2.31
CA ILE A 200 4.73 -6.08 -3.55
C ILE A 200 3.20 -6.05 -3.76
N THR A 201 2.55 -7.20 -3.60
CA THR A 201 1.10 -7.28 -3.77
C THR A 201 0.35 -6.43 -2.74
N ILE A 202 0.78 -6.47 -1.47
CA ILE A 202 0.19 -5.65 -0.40
C ILE A 202 0.43 -4.16 -0.67
N ALA A 203 1.61 -3.76 -1.15
CA ALA A 203 1.90 -2.39 -1.55
C ALA A 203 0.95 -1.89 -2.65
N GLY A 204 0.71 -2.74 -3.65
CA GLY A 204 -0.27 -2.44 -4.70
C GLY A 204 -1.72 -2.32 -4.16
N ILE A 205 -2.14 -3.19 -3.23
CA ILE A 205 -3.45 -3.11 -2.57
C ILE A 205 -3.57 -1.78 -1.79
N GLU A 206 -2.55 -1.41 -1.03
CA GLU A 206 -2.50 -0.14 -0.29
C GLU A 206 -2.52 1.07 -1.23
N LEU A 207 -1.85 0.99 -2.38
CA LEU A 207 -1.96 2.03 -3.41
C LEU A 207 -3.42 2.19 -3.88
N MET A 208 -4.10 1.09 -4.23
CA MET A 208 -5.51 1.14 -4.63
C MET A 208 -6.40 1.71 -3.52
N HIS A 209 -6.10 1.37 -2.27
CA HIS A 209 -6.82 1.89 -1.11
C HIS A 209 -6.62 3.40 -0.94
N ARG A 210 -5.40 3.90 -1.08
CA ARG A 210 -5.06 5.33 -1.04
C ARG A 210 -5.69 6.11 -2.19
N ILE A 211 -5.75 5.54 -3.40
CA ILE A 211 -6.44 6.14 -4.55
C ILE A 211 -7.93 6.31 -4.23
N ARG A 212 -8.58 5.28 -3.68
CA ARG A 212 -9.99 5.32 -3.28
C ARG A 212 -10.27 6.37 -2.20
N LYS A 213 -9.32 6.58 -1.29
CA LYS A 213 -9.39 7.62 -0.24
C LYS A 213 -9.10 9.05 -0.76
N GLY A 214 -8.84 9.24 -2.05
CA GLY A 214 -8.53 10.55 -2.62
C GLY A 214 -7.22 11.16 -2.13
N GLN A 215 -6.23 10.33 -1.77
CA GLN A 215 -4.97 10.79 -1.18
C GLN A 215 -3.95 11.33 -2.22
N PHE A 216 -4.36 11.55 -3.47
CA PHE A 216 -3.50 12.04 -4.54
C PHE A 216 -4.05 13.34 -5.16
N GLY A 217 -3.15 14.30 -5.39
CA GLY A 217 -3.48 15.59 -6.00
C GLY A 217 -3.25 15.57 -7.51
N LEU A 218 -4.29 15.25 -8.29
CA LEU A 218 -4.18 15.08 -9.75
C LEU A 218 -4.56 16.35 -10.54
N GLY A 219 -4.78 17.48 -9.87
CA GLY A 219 -5.22 18.72 -10.53
C GLY A 219 -4.29 19.18 -11.65
N ARG A 220 -2.98 19.00 -11.50
CA ARG A 220 -1.98 19.38 -12.52
C ARG A 220 -2.05 18.53 -13.80
N LEU A 221 -2.71 17.37 -13.74
CA LEU A 221 -2.86 16.47 -14.90
C LEU A 221 -4.16 16.72 -15.67
N GLY A 222 -5.05 17.62 -15.19
CA GLY A 222 -6.35 17.91 -15.82
C GLY A 222 -7.34 16.73 -15.82
N VAL A 223 -7.07 15.66 -15.07
CA VAL A 223 -7.86 14.42 -15.06
C VAL A 223 -8.66 14.22 -13.78
N GLN A 224 -8.86 15.27 -12.99
CA GLN A 224 -9.63 15.20 -11.75
C GLN A 224 -11.10 14.89 -12.07
N GLY A 225 -11.64 13.82 -11.46
CA GLY A 225 -12.99 13.33 -11.77
C GLY A 225 -13.11 12.52 -13.06
N GLY A 226 -12.02 12.31 -13.80
CA GLY A 226 -12.00 11.53 -15.03
C GLY A 226 -12.20 10.03 -14.82
N ALA A 227 -12.55 9.33 -15.91
CA ALA A 227 -12.64 7.88 -15.93
C ALA A 227 -11.29 7.24 -15.57
N ALA A 228 -11.35 6.09 -14.88
CA ALA A 228 -10.14 5.45 -14.38
C ALA A 228 -9.07 5.19 -15.46
N PRO A 229 -9.35 4.74 -16.70
CA PRO A 229 -8.33 4.58 -17.72
C PRO A 229 -7.58 5.87 -18.03
N ALA A 230 -8.29 7.00 -18.23
CA ALA A 230 -7.68 8.30 -18.50
C ALA A 230 -6.78 8.78 -17.36
N VAL A 231 -7.23 8.63 -16.11
CA VAL A 231 -6.45 8.97 -14.90
C VAL A 231 -5.16 8.15 -14.85
N TRP A 232 -5.25 6.83 -15.09
CA TRP A 232 -4.08 5.97 -15.05
C TRP A 232 -3.09 6.26 -16.16
N ASN A 233 -3.58 6.49 -17.39
CA ASN A 233 -2.74 6.85 -18.51
C ASN A 233 -2.00 8.19 -18.25
N ALA A 234 -2.68 9.17 -17.68
CA ALA A 234 -2.05 10.45 -17.34
C ALA A 234 -0.97 10.28 -16.23
N VAL A 235 -1.27 9.55 -15.17
CA VAL A 235 -0.30 9.33 -14.06
C VAL A 235 0.91 8.51 -14.51
N LEU A 236 0.72 7.53 -15.40
CA LEU A 236 1.80 6.68 -15.89
C LEU A 236 2.57 7.33 -17.04
N GLY A 237 1.98 8.30 -17.73
CA GLY A 237 2.61 9.00 -18.86
C GLY A 237 3.59 10.10 -18.46
N VAL A 238 3.65 10.47 -17.17
CA VAL A 238 4.47 11.60 -16.67
C VAL A 238 5.73 11.13 -15.99
#